data_2de5c0851668f116ed3ca87f8d1c46cc
#
_entry.id   2de5c0851668f116ed3ca87f8d1c46cc
#
_cell.length_a   1.000
_cell.length_b   1.000
_cell.length_c   1.000
_cell.angle_alpha   90.00
_cell.angle_beta   90.00
_cell.angle_gamma   90.00
#
_symmetry.space_group_name_H-M   'P 1'
#
loop_
_entity.id
_entity.type
_entity.pdbx_description
1 polymer ?
#
loop_
_entity_poly.entity_id
_entity_poly.type
_entity_poly.pdbx_seq_one_letter_code
_entity_poly.pdbx_strand_id
1 'polypeptide(L)'
;IGQRLVANSSRPNDTFTFTLLDSPDINAFALPGGFIYVNRGLLAYLETEAELAGVIAHEIGHITESHHSRRSTQQTTSTVLATTAYILTGSGDLYDAAQMYGAEVVSGFGRDMELEADAAGAEFMHRSGYDADALLSVIGVLKDQEMYRRVQAKASGKPTGTYHGLYSSHPRNDLRLQT
;
A
#
# COMPACT_ATOMS: atom_id res chain seq x y z
N ILE A 1 -11.87 -16.16 2.79
CA ILE A 1 -11.40 -14.96 3.52
C ILE A 1 -11.91 -13.72 2.80
N GLY A 2 -11.42 -13.39 1.59
CA GLY A 2 -11.68 -12.12 0.92
C GLY A 2 -13.17 -11.78 0.76
N GLN A 3 -13.98 -12.69 0.25
CA GLN A 3 -15.43 -12.47 0.09
C GLN A 3 -16.16 -12.20 1.42
N ARG A 4 -15.70 -12.83 2.51
CA ARG A 4 -16.23 -12.58 3.86
C ARG A 4 -15.90 -11.16 4.34
N LEU A 5 -14.69 -10.69 4.06
CA LEU A 5 -14.28 -9.32 4.38
C LEU A 5 -15.06 -8.30 3.55
N VAL A 6 -15.22 -8.54 2.23
CA VAL A 6 -16.00 -7.66 1.35
C VAL A 6 -17.45 -7.54 1.84
N ALA A 7 -18.09 -8.64 2.21
CA ALA A 7 -19.47 -8.64 2.72
C ALA A 7 -19.64 -7.79 3.99
N ASN A 8 -18.56 -7.55 4.74
CA ASN A 8 -18.54 -6.74 5.96
C ASN A 8 -17.81 -5.39 5.78
N SER A 9 -17.43 -5.05 4.54
CA SER A 9 -16.79 -3.77 4.20
C SER A 9 -17.82 -2.65 4.01
N SER A 10 -17.32 -1.44 3.77
CA SER A 10 -18.14 -0.28 3.41
C SER A 10 -18.77 -0.39 2.00
N ARG A 11 -18.31 -1.37 1.17
CA ARG A 11 -18.79 -1.59 -0.20
C ARG A 11 -19.13 -3.07 -0.46
N PRO A 12 -20.10 -3.65 0.27
CA PRO A 12 -20.38 -5.08 0.22
C PRO A 12 -20.96 -5.58 -1.11
N ASN A 13 -21.47 -4.68 -1.94
CA ASN A 13 -22.06 -5.01 -3.24
C ASN A 13 -21.09 -4.84 -4.42
N ASP A 14 -19.87 -4.35 -4.17
CA ASP A 14 -18.87 -4.23 -5.22
C ASP A 14 -18.29 -5.60 -5.58
N THR A 15 -17.89 -5.75 -6.83
CA THR A 15 -17.26 -7.00 -7.28
C THR A 15 -15.77 -6.98 -6.95
N PHE A 16 -15.32 -7.99 -6.19
CA PHE A 16 -13.91 -8.21 -5.89
C PHE A 16 -13.43 -9.55 -6.42
N THR A 17 -12.23 -9.54 -6.99
CA THR A 17 -11.55 -10.73 -7.49
C THR A 17 -10.23 -10.92 -6.74
N PHE A 18 -10.04 -12.08 -6.15
CA PHE A 18 -8.83 -12.43 -5.38
C PHE A 18 -8.02 -13.44 -6.15
N THR A 19 -6.73 -13.15 -6.32
CA THR A 19 -5.82 -14.02 -7.08
C THR A 19 -4.54 -14.26 -6.29
N LEU A 20 -4.17 -15.53 -6.13
CA LEU A 20 -2.85 -15.92 -5.63
C LEU A 20 -1.88 -16.00 -6.81
N LEU A 21 -0.78 -15.22 -6.73
CA LEU A 21 0.27 -15.23 -7.73
C LEU A 21 1.42 -16.15 -7.30
N ASP A 22 1.92 -16.95 -8.23
CA ASP A 22 3.13 -17.76 -8.01
C ASP A 22 4.38 -16.88 -8.19
N SER A 23 4.57 -15.96 -7.25
CA SER A 23 5.76 -15.11 -7.13
C SER A 23 6.42 -15.32 -5.77
N PRO A 24 7.76 -15.40 -5.70
CA PRO A 24 8.48 -15.51 -4.43
C PRO A 24 8.55 -14.17 -3.68
N ASP A 25 8.12 -13.07 -4.25
CA ASP A 25 8.17 -11.76 -3.63
C ASP A 25 7.20 -11.66 -2.45
N ILE A 26 7.62 -10.97 -1.39
CA ILE A 26 6.77 -10.67 -0.24
C ILE A 26 5.90 -9.47 -0.63
N ASN A 27 4.72 -9.73 -1.21
CA ASN A 27 3.86 -8.66 -1.70
C ASN A 27 2.38 -9.06 -1.71
N ALA A 28 1.52 -8.05 -1.51
CA ALA A 28 0.12 -8.05 -1.89
C ALA A 28 -0.18 -6.66 -2.46
N PHE A 29 -1.17 -6.56 -3.33
CA PHE A 29 -1.56 -5.28 -3.91
C PHE A 29 -2.97 -5.32 -4.48
N ALA A 30 -3.62 -4.17 -4.44
CA ALA A 30 -4.89 -3.94 -5.08
C ALA A 30 -4.73 -3.16 -6.39
N LEU A 31 -5.59 -3.43 -7.35
CA LEU A 31 -5.73 -2.64 -8.57
C LEU A 31 -7.17 -2.08 -8.68
N PRO A 32 -7.35 -0.95 -9.37
CA PRO A 32 -8.68 -0.41 -9.64
C PRO A 32 -9.62 -1.47 -10.25
N GLY A 33 -10.88 -1.43 -9.82
CA GLY A 33 -11.89 -2.41 -10.31
C GLY A 33 -12.09 -3.62 -9.40
N GLY A 34 -11.50 -3.62 -8.19
CA GLY A 34 -11.72 -4.68 -7.20
C GLY A 34 -10.80 -5.89 -7.34
N PHE A 35 -9.68 -5.75 -8.04
CA PHE A 35 -8.71 -6.84 -8.20
C PHE A 35 -7.68 -6.79 -7.09
N ILE A 36 -7.58 -7.88 -6.32
CA ILE A 36 -6.61 -8.04 -5.22
C ILE A 36 -5.72 -9.25 -5.50
N TYR A 37 -4.43 -9.04 -5.40
CA TYR A 37 -3.40 -10.03 -5.65
C TYR A 37 -2.59 -10.24 -4.39
N VAL A 38 -2.30 -11.51 -4.08
CA VAL A 38 -1.41 -11.91 -2.99
C VAL A 38 -0.33 -12.79 -3.58
N ASN A 39 0.93 -12.49 -3.34
CA ASN A 39 2.04 -13.30 -3.78
C ASN A 39 2.26 -14.48 -2.83
N ARG A 40 2.61 -15.64 -3.39
CA ARG A 40 2.96 -16.84 -2.62
C ARG A 40 4.07 -16.58 -1.61
N GLY A 41 5.06 -15.72 -1.97
CA GLY A 41 6.15 -15.36 -1.08
C GLY A 41 5.70 -14.69 0.21
N LEU A 42 4.59 -13.93 0.21
CA LEU A 42 4.05 -13.33 1.42
C LEU A 42 3.49 -14.38 2.38
N LEU A 43 2.82 -15.43 1.85
CA LEU A 43 2.22 -16.46 2.69
C LEU A 43 3.23 -17.19 3.58
N ALA A 44 4.50 -17.24 3.19
CA ALA A 44 5.56 -17.86 3.98
C ALA A 44 5.89 -17.11 5.28
N TYR A 45 5.40 -15.89 5.44
CA TYR A 45 5.63 -15.03 6.60
C TYR A 45 4.38 -14.84 7.45
N LEU A 46 3.25 -15.42 7.06
CA LEU A 46 2.00 -15.35 7.79
C LEU A 46 1.80 -16.66 8.56
N GLU A 47 1.51 -16.57 9.85
CA GLU A 47 1.36 -17.73 10.74
C GLU A 47 -0.11 -18.14 10.90
N THR A 48 -1.04 -17.19 10.67
CA THR A 48 -2.46 -17.40 10.94
C THR A 48 -3.35 -16.93 9.78
N GLU A 49 -4.58 -17.46 9.74
CA GLU A 49 -5.62 -16.98 8.82
C GLU A 49 -5.98 -15.51 9.10
N ALA A 50 -5.93 -15.07 10.36
CA ALA A 50 -6.23 -13.71 10.75
C ALA A 50 -5.19 -12.72 10.17
N GLU A 51 -3.91 -13.09 10.12
CA GLU A 51 -2.87 -12.29 9.49
C GLU A 51 -3.10 -12.17 7.98
N LEU A 52 -3.46 -13.24 7.30
CA LEU A 52 -3.83 -13.18 5.88
C LEU A 52 -5.08 -12.33 5.67
N ALA A 53 -6.06 -12.46 6.56
CA ALA A 53 -7.25 -11.61 6.53
C ALA A 53 -6.89 -10.13 6.71
N GLY A 54 -5.91 -9.81 7.57
CA GLY A 54 -5.39 -8.46 7.77
C GLY A 54 -4.82 -7.85 6.50
N VAL A 55 -3.94 -8.60 5.81
CA VAL A 55 -3.39 -8.15 4.51
C VAL A 55 -4.51 -7.88 3.50
N ILE A 56 -5.43 -8.83 3.33
CA ILE A 56 -6.51 -8.72 2.36
C ILE A 56 -7.46 -7.57 2.74
N ALA A 57 -7.76 -7.38 4.03
CA ALA A 57 -8.61 -6.30 4.51
C ALA A 57 -8.00 -4.92 4.26
N HIS A 58 -6.68 -4.78 4.44
CA HIS A 58 -5.95 -3.57 4.10
C HIS A 58 -6.04 -3.23 2.60
N GLU A 59 -5.87 -4.22 1.73
CA GLU A 59 -6.03 -4.04 0.27
C GLU A 59 -7.47 -3.66 -0.12
N ILE A 60 -8.47 -4.27 0.54
CA ILE A 60 -9.87 -3.87 0.38
C ILE A 60 -10.05 -2.41 0.83
N GLY A 61 -9.42 -2.00 1.93
CA GLY A 61 -9.40 -0.62 2.42
C GLY A 61 -8.94 0.37 1.34
N HIS A 62 -7.83 0.09 0.65
CA HIS A 62 -7.36 0.94 -0.44
C HIS A 62 -8.38 1.12 -1.57
N ILE A 63 -9.16 0.09 -1.87
CA ILE A 63 -10.21 0.15 -2.91
C ILE A 63 -11.42 0.93 -2.39
N THR A 64 -11.91 0.60 -1.19
CA THR A 64 -13.11 1.21 -0.62
C THR A 64 -12.93 2.70 -0.35
N GLU A 65 -11.74 3.11 0.07
CA GLU A 65 -11.37 4.51 0.29
C GLU A 65 -10.93 5.23 -1.00
N SER A 66 -10.97 4.53 -2.14
CA SER A 66 -10.65 5.07 -3.47
C SER A 66 -9.24 5.66 -3.57
N HIS A 67 -8.26 5.10 -2.87
CA HIS A 67 -6.89 5.62 -2.79
C HIS A 67 -6.20 5.69 -4.16
N HIS A 68 -6.42 4.71 -5.04
CA HIS A 68 -5.90 4.74 -6.41
C HIS A 68 -6.39 5.93 -7.22
N SER A 69 -7.68 6.25 -7.10
CA SER A 69 -8.30 7.40 -7.78
C SER A 69 -7.78 8.72 -7.22
N ARG A 70 -7.70 8.84 -5.89
CA ARG A 70 -7.16 10.02 -5.19
C ARG A 70 -5.70 10.27 -5.59
N ARG A 71 -4.87 9.22 -5.62
CA ARG A 71 -3.47 9.29 -6.06
C ARG A 71 -3.35 9.74 -7.52
N SER A 72 -4.13 9.16 -8.43
CA SER A 72 -4.13 9.55 -9.84
C SER A 72 -4.53 11.00 -10.03
N THR A 73 -5.52 11.49 -9.29
CA THR A 73 -5.95 12.90 -9.32
C THR A 73 -4.84 13.82 -8.81
N GLN A 74 -4.16 13.47 -7.71
CA GLN A 74 -3.04 14.24 -7.18
C GLN A 74 -1.89 14.34 -8.18
N GLN A 75 -1.54 13.23 -8.84
CA GLN A 75 -0.50 13.21 -9.86
C GLN A 75 -0.86 14.08 -11.06
N THR A 76 -2.10 13.99 -11.56
CA THR A 76 -2.57 14.82 -12.68
C THR A 76 -2.55 16.30 -12.30
N THR A 77 -3.01 16.64 -11.10
CA THR A 77 -3.02 18.02 -10.61
C THR A 77 -1.61 18.58 -10.51
N SER A 78 -0.65 17.84 -9.96
CA SER A 78 0.74 18.25 -9.87
C SER A 78 1.36 18.50 -11.25
N THR A 79 1.11 17.61 -12.20
CA THR A 79 1.60 17.74 -13.59
C THR A 79 0.99 18.97 -14.28
N VAL A 80 -0.31 19.20 -14.12
CA VAL A 80 -0.99 20.38 -14.69
C VAL A 80 -0.44 21.66 -14.09
N LEU A 81 -0.26 21.73 -12.77
CA LEU A 81 0.33 22.89 -12.09
C LEU A 81 1.76 23.18 -12.58
N ALA A 82 2.62 22.14 -12.68
CA ALA A 82 3.98 22.28 -13.17
C ALA A 82 4.03 22.79 -14.62
N THR A 83 3.20 22.21 -15.48
CA THR A 83 3.11 22.63 -16.89
C THR A 83 2.58 24.06 -17.02
N THR A 84 1.58 24.43 -16.24
CA THR A 84 1.03 25.79 -16.22
C THR A 84 2.07 26.81 -15.74
N ALA A 85 2.80 26.49 -14.67
CA ALA A 85 3.88 27.34 -14.17
C ALA A 85 4.96 27.56 -15.24
N TYR A 86 5.36 26.52 -15.96
CA TYR A 86 6.32 26.62 -17.05
C TYR A 86 5.81 27.51 -18.19
N ILE A 87 4.56 27.33 -18.62
CA ILE A 87 3.96 28.14 -19.69
C ILE A 87 3.90 29.62 -19.31
N LEU A 88 3.58 29.94 -18.06
CA LEU A 88 3.44 31.32 -17.60
C LEU A 88 4.77 32.06 -17.35
N THR A 89 5.77 31.30 -16.89
CA THR A 89 7.04 31.89 -16.43
C THR A 89 8.23 31.63 -17.33
N GLY A 90 8.16 30.59 -18.16
CA GLY A 90 9.29 30.08 -18.96
C GLY A 90 10.39 29.45 -18.10
N SER A 91 10.20 29.29 -16.79
CA SER A 91 11.21 28.80 -15.87
C SER A 91 11.19 27.25 -15.77
N GLY A 92 12.27 26.62 -16.27
CA GLY A 92 12.49 25.19 -16.11
C GLY A 92 12.67 24.80 -14.64
N ASP A 93 13.36 25.63 -13.86
CA ASP A 93 13.58 25.37 -12.43
C ASP A 93 12.26 25.28 -11.65
N LEU A 94 11.29 26.12 -11.99
CA LEU A 94 9.97 26.09 -11.34
C LEU A 94 9.16 24.86 -11.78
N TYR A 95 9.28 24.43 -13.03
CA TYR A 95 8.70 23.19 -13.51
C TYR A 95 9.29 21.98 -12.79
N ASP A 96 10.63 21.91 -12.69
CA ASP A 96 11.33 20.82 -12.02
C ASP A 96 11.00 20.76 -10.53
N ALA A 97 10.96 21.92 -9.86
CA ALA A 97 10.54 22.00 -8.44
C ALA A 97 9.10 21.49 -8.24
N ALA A 98 8.16 21.87 -9.11
CA ALA A 98 6.78 21.40 -9.05
C ALA A 98 6.65 19.91 -9.37
N GLN A 99 7.45 19.36 -10.29
CA GLN A 99 7.51 17.93 -10.58
C GLN A 99 8.13 17.15 -9.43
N MET A 100 9.21 17.65 -8.82
CA MET A 100 9.83 17.02 -7.65
C MET A 100 8.86 16.95 -6.46
N TYR A 101 8.18 18.06 -6.16
CA TYR A 101 7.16 18.12 -5.13
C TYR A 101 6.01 17.16 -5.43
N GLY A 102 5.51 17.13 -6.67
CA GLY A 102 4.49 16.19 -7.11
C GLY A 102 4.92 14.73 -6.99
N ALA A 103 6.17 14.41 -7.35
CA ALA A 103 6.72 13.05 -7.21
C ALA A 103 6.86 12.64 -5.73
N GLU A 104 7.24 13.56 -4.84
CA GLU A 104 7.33 13.29 -3.40
C GLU A 104 5.94 13.03 -2.80
N VAL A 105 4.93 13.81 -3.19
CA VAL A 105 3.54 13.64 -2.74
C VAL A 105 2.92 12.35 -3.28
N VAL A 106 3.33 11.88 -4.46
CA VAL A 106 2.71 10.74 -5.17
C VAL A 106 3.52 9.44 -5.01
N SER A 107 4.70 9.48 -4.36
CA SER A 107 5.51 8.27 -4.15
C SER A 107 4.84 7.32 -3.15
N GLY A 108 4.27 6.22 -3.65
CA GLY A 108 3.49 5.27 -2.85
C GLY A 108 2.10 5.80 -2.47
N PHE A 109 1.38 5.07 -1.63
CA PHE A 109 0.26 5.62 -0.88
C PHE A 109 0.83 6.50 0.24
N GLY A 110 0.35 7.74 0.36
CA GLY A 110 0.79 8.63 1.43
C GLY A 110 0.43 8.06 2.81
N ARG A 111 1.11 8.54 3.86
CA ARG A 111 0.87 8.09 5.24
C ARG A 111 -0.61 8.05 5.60
N ASP A 112 -1.35 9.08 5.24
CA ASP A 112 -2.75 9.21 5.63
C ASP A 112 -3.62 8.13 4.94
N MET A 113 -3.32 7.81 3.69
CA MET A 113 -3.99 6.72 2.96
C MET A 113 -3.68 5.34 3.55
N GLU A 114 -2.45 5.12 4.03
CA GLU A 114 -2.09 3.89 4.75
C GLU A 114 -2.87 3.74 6.05
N LEU A 115 -2.95 4.80 6.86
CA LEU A 115 -3.71 4.81 8.11
C LEU A 115 -5.23 4.65 7.87
N GLU A 116 -5.77 5.27 6.81
CA GLU A 116 -7.16 5.07 6.40
C GLU A 116 -7.41 3.61 6.00
N ALA A 117 -6.49 2.98 5.23
CA ALA A 117 -6.60 1.59 4.84
C ALA A 117 -6.46 0.62 6.05
N ASP A 118 -5.56 0.93 7.00
CA ASP A 118 -5.42 0.16 8.23
C ASP A 118 -6.68 0.24 9.09
N ALA A 119 -7.23 1.44 9.28
CA ALA A 119 -8.45 1.64 10.08
C ALA A 119 -9.65 0.92 9.43
N ALA A 120 -9.84 1.07 8.12
CA ALA A 120 -10.89 0.37 7.39
C ALA A 120 -10.69 -1.14 7.44
N GLY A 121 -9.46 -1.62 7.24
CA GLY A 121 -9.11 -3.04 7.30
C GLY A 121 -9.40 -3.66 8.66
N ALA A 122 -9.00 -3.00 9.75
CA ALA A 122 -9.26 -3.43 11.11
C ALA A 122 -10.78 -3.53 11.40
N GLU A 123 -11.56 -2.55 10.92
CA GLU A 123 -13.02 -2.58 11.04
C GLU A 123 -13.63 -3.76 10.27
N PHE A 124 -13.18 -4.03 9.04
CA PHE A 124 -13.67 -5.14 8.23
C PHE A 124 -13.31 -6.49 8.87
N MET A 125 -12.10 -6.63 9.42
CA MET A 125 -11.68 -7.79 10.19
C MET A 125 -12.59 -8.04 11.39
N HIS A 126 -12.79 -7.02 12.23
CA HIS A 126 -13.63 -7.11 13.42
C HIS A 126 -15.07 -7.54 13.07
N ARG A 127 -15.70 -6.89 12.09
CA ARG A 127 -17.05 -7.22 11.62
C ARG A 127 -17.14 -8.64 11.02
N SER A 128 -16.01 -9.12 10.47
CA SER A 128 -15.89 -10.48 9.92
C SER A 128 -15.55 -11.53 10.96
N GLY A 129 -15.37 -11.16 12.25
CA GLY A 129 -15.03 -12.05 13.34
C GLY A 129 -13.56 -12.52 13.31
N TYR A 130 -12.67 -11.75 12.69
CA TYR A 130 -11.23 -11.91 12.81
C TYR A 130 -10.69 -11.02 13.92
N ASP A 131 -9.57 -11.43 14.52
CA ASP A 131 -8.80 -10.61 15.44
C ASP A 131 -8.12 -9.47 14.66
N ALA A 132 -8.50 -8.22 14.93
CA ALA A 132 -7.95 -7.06 14.24
C ALA A 132 -6.48 -6.79 14.61
N ASP A 133 -6.01 -7.24 15.80
CA ASP A 133 -4.62 -7.08 16.22
C ASP A 133 -3.66 -7.89 15.32
N ALA A 134 -4.15 -8.89 14.60
CA ALA A 134 -3.36 -9.62 13.61
C ALA A 134 -2.85 -8.71 12.47
N LEU A 135 -3.52 -7.60 12.16
CA LEU A 135 -3.02 -6.62 11.19
C LEU A 135 -1.74 -5.95 11.70
N LEU A 136 -1.66 -5.60 12.98
CA LEU A 136 -0.45 -5.05 13.59
C LEU A 136 0.71 -6.05 13.58
N SER A 137 0.41 -7.33 13.82
CA SER A 137 1.40 -8.41 13.73
C SER A 137 2.03 -8.47 12.34
N VAL A 138 1.22 -8.43 11.29
CA VAL A 138 1.71 -8.40 9.90
C VAL A 138 2.58 -7.18 9.63
N ILE A 139 2.15 -5.99 10.04
CA ILE A 139 2.95 -4.75 9.86
C ILE A 139 4.30 -4.89 10.56
N GLY A 140 4.33 -5.50 11.75
CA GLY A 140 5.57 -5.80 12.48
C GLY A 140 6.50 -6.73 11.72
N VAL A 141 5.99 -7.86 11.24
CA VAL A 141 6.75 -8.84 10.43
C VAL A 141 7.34 -8.17 9.18
N LEU A 142 6.54 -7.38 8.49
CA LEU A 142 6.97 -6.67 7.30
C LEU A 142 8.08 -5.66 7.62
N LYS A 143 7.98 -4.91 8.72
CA LYS A 143 9.01 -3.99 9.17
C LYS A 143 10.33 -4.70 9.48
N ASP A 144 10.29 -5.85 10.13
CA ASP A 144 11.49 -6.64 10.45
C ASP A 144 12.18 -7.14 9.17
N GLN A 145 11.40 -7.57 8.17
CA GLN A 145 11.93 -7.96 6.86
C GLN A 145 12.59 -6.78 6.12
N GLU A 146 12.00 -5.60 6.19
CA GLU A 146 12.60 -4.38 5.63
C GLU A 146 13.95 -4.08 6.31
N MET A 147 14.00 -4.11 7.63
CA MET A 147 15.24 -3.88 8.38
C MET A 147 16.31 -4.91 8.05
N TYR A 148 15.96 -6.19 7.99
CA TYR A 148 16.89 -7.27 7.63
C TYR A 148 17.51 -7.03 6.24
N ARG A 149 16.72 -6.67 5.25
CA ARG A 149 17.20 -6.37 3.90
C ARG A 149 18.13 -5.15 3.85
N ARG A 150 17.82 -4.09 4.61
CA ARG A 150 18.69 -2.91 4.72
C ARG A 150 20.05 -3.27 5.32
N VAL A 151 20.07 -4.11 6.34
CA VAL A 151 21.32 -4.61 6.95
C VAL A 151 22.12 -5.46 5.97
N GLN A 152 21.48 -6.37 5.24
CA GLN A 152 22.14 -7.19 4.23
C GLN A 152 22.73 -6.37 3.09
N ALA A 153 21.99 -5.39 2.59
CA ALA A 153 22.46 -4.49 1.52
C ALA A 153 23.70 -3.71 1.97
N LYS A 154 23.67 -3.17 3.19
CA LYS A 154 24.81 -2.47 3.78
C LYS A 154 26.02 -3.38 3.95
N ALA A 155 25.83 -4.61 4.40
CA ALA A 155 26.90 -5.60 4.59
C ALA A 155 27.51 -6.09 3.28
N SER A 156 26.72 -6.19 2.20
CA SER A 156 27.17 -6.64 0.89
C SER A 156 27.76 -5.53 0.00
N GLY A 157 27.73 -4.26 0.46
CA GLY A 157 28.17 -3.10 -0.34
C GLY A 157 27.35 -2.88 -1.62
N LYS A 158 26.24 -3.59 -1.77
CA LYS A 158 25.33 -3.42 -2.91
C LYS A 158 24.26 -2.40 -2.53
N PRO A 159 23.92 -1.45 -3.42
CA PRO A 159 22.75 -0.63 -3.19
C PRO A 159 21.54 -1.55 -2.97
N THR A 160 20.66 -1.18 -2.04
CA THR A 160 19.34 -1.82 -1.96
C THR A 160 18.72 -1.71 -3.34
N GLY A 161 18.70 -2.80 -4.09
CA GLY A 161 18.05 -2.82 -5.40
C GLY A 161 16.61 -2.30 -5.25
N THR A 162 16.06 -1.70 -6.28
CA THR A 162 14.68 -1.23 -6.28
C THR A 162 13.80 -2.45 -5.98
N TYR A 163 13.38 -2.57 -4.73
CA TYR A 163 12.52 -3.66 -4.30
C TYR A 163 11.09 -3.30 -4.70
N HIS A 164 10.49 -4.12 -5.54
CA HIS A 164 9.11 -3.97 -6.01
C HIS A 164 8.10 -4.73 -5.12
N GLY A 165 8.40 -4.89 -3.84
CA GLY A 165 7.50 -5.55 -2.88
C GLY A 165 6.64 -4.56 -2.10
N LEU A 166 5.96 -5.09 -1.07
CA LEU A 166 4.97 -4.38 -0.25
C LEU A 166 5.46 -3.01 0.29
N TYR A 167 6.77 -2.86 0.54
CA TYR A 167 7.35 -1.60 1.05
C TYR A 167 7.41 -0.47 0.03
N SER A 168 7.39 -0.79 -1.27
CA SER A 168 7.40 0.25 -2.30
C SER A 168 6.02 0.82 -2.57
N SER A 169 4.98 0.02 -2.34
CA SER A 169 3.58 0.43 -2.47
C SER A 169 3.01 0.96 -1.15
N HIS A 170 3.49 0.44 0.00
CA HIS A 170 2.99 0.75 1.35
C HIS A 170 4.13 1.22 2.28
N PRO A 171 4.59 2.47 2.11
CA PRO A 171 5.70 3.01 2.91
C PRO A 171 5.27 3.31 4.36
N ARG A 172 6.28 3.42 5.25
CA ARG A 172 6.15 3.95 6.62
C ARG A 172 5.51 3.01 7.64
N ASN A 173 5.89 1.73 7.62
CA ASN A 173 5.46 0.76 8.64
C ASN A 173 5.81 1.19 10.08
N ASP A 174 6.87 1.98 10.28
CA ASP A 174 7.26 2.53 11.57
C ASP A 174 6.22 3.49 12.17
N LEU A 175 5.53 4.25 11.33
CA LEU A 175 4.48 5.18 11.76
C LEU A 175 3.12 4.50 11.94
N ARG A 176 2.86 3.43 11.18
CA ARG A 176 1.63 2.63 11.29
C ARG A 176 1.56 1.86 12.61
N LEU A 177 2.72 1.48 13.19
CA LEU A 177 2.81 0.81 14.50
C LEU A 177 2.69 1.75 15.71
N GLN A 178 2.61 3.06 15.50
CA GLN A 178 2.54 4.06 16.58
C GLN A 178 1.13 4.60 16.83
N THR A 179 0.18 4.19 16.02
CA THR A 179 -1.26 4.57 16.12
C THR A 179 -2.09 3.47 16.72
#